data_3c8e4f7deef938242500f837ed80dba7
#
_entry.id   3c8e4f7deef938242500f837ed80dba7
#
_cell.length_a   1.000
_cell.length_b   1.000
_cell.length_c   1.000
_cell.angle_alpha   90.00
_cell.angle_beta   90.00
_cell.angle_gamma   90.00
#
_symmetry.space_group_name_H-M   'P 1'
#
loop_
_entity.id
_entity.type
_entity.pdbx_description
1 polymer ?
#
loop_
_entity_poly.entity_id
_entity_poly.type
_entity_poly.pdbx_seq_one_letter_code
_entity_poly.pdbx_strand_id
1 'polypeptide(L)'
;MKTFFSLLFAVVLGWNAQAQHHQHQVEPDPHHRHPLRFALLIGHGMVPEVGGEGVFFVPTWGMDVDYHLNDHWSIGWHSDIELENYLIENDLRETIELQTPMVSTLDIFYRLSHNVLLGVGPRLTVENGEMKTLMRMGIEGEVPMNDRWEWTPTLYLDQSIPGHPVWTFAVGVAHYL
;
A
#
# COMPACT_ATOMS: atom_id res chain seq x y z
N MET A 1 -1.14 10.12 19.39
CA MET A 1 -0.39 9.37 18.38
C MET A 1 0.31 8.11 18.92
N LYS A 2 1.03 8.14 20.08
CA LYS A 2 1.74 6.95 20.61
C LYS A 2 0.82 5.74 20.89
N THR A 3 -0.41 5.96 21.33
CA THR A 3 -1.38 4.90 21.66
C THR A 3 -1.98 4.20 20.45
N PHE A 4 -2.14 4.91 19.31
CA PHE A 4 -2.70 4.34 18.08
C PHE A 4 -1.72 3.36 17.41
N PHE A 5 -0.42 3.72 17.37
CA PHE A 5 0.62 2.83 16.86
C PHE A 5 0.78 1.55 17.68
N SER A 6 0.63 1.66 19.01
CA SER A 6 0.69 0.49 19.88
C SER A 6 -0.45 -0.49 19.65
N LEU A 7 -1.65 0.01 19.31
CA LEU A 7 -2.82 -0.83 19.04
C LEU A 7 -2.68 -1.56 17.69
N LEU A 8 -2.20 -0.87 16.66
CA LEU A 8 -1.97 -1.46 15.33
C LEU A 8 -0.90 -2.57 15.40
N PHE A 9 0.18 -2.33 16.14
CA PHE A 9 1.25 -3.31 16.33
C PHE A 9 0.79 -4.53 17.14
N ALA A 10 -0.10 -4.34 18.13
CA ALA A 10 -0.68 -5.43 18.89
C ALA A 10 -1.63 -6.31 18.09
N VAL A 11 -2.39 -5.73 17.13
CA VAL A 11 -3.27 -6.50 16.22
C VAL A 11 -2.43 -7.36 15.27
N VAL A 12 -1.35 -6.83 14.71
CA VAL A 12 -0.45 -7.57 13.81
C VAL A 12 0.27 -8.71 14.55
N LEU A 13 0.70 -8.48 15.80
CA LEU A 13 1.33 -9.52 16.62
C LEU A 13 0.35 -10.59 17.12
N GLY A 14 -0.91 -10.20 17.42
CA GLY A 14 -1.95 -11.12 17.87
C GLY A 14 -2.37 -12.13 16.79
N TRP A 15 -2.34 -11.72 15.51
CA TRP A 15 -2.67 -12.63 14.39
C TRP A 15 -1.63 -13.72 14.19
N ASN A 16 -0.35 -13.42 14.41
CA ASN A 16 0.71 -14.43 14.29
C ASN A 16 0.63 -15.52 15.38
N ALA A 17 0.06 -15.22 16.55
CA ALA A 17 -0.04 -16.19 17.64
C ALA A 17 -1.13 -17.27 17.42
N GLN A 18 -2.16 -16.97 16.65
CA GLN A 18 -3.22 -17.95 16.34
C GLN A 18 -2.89 -18.86 15.15
N ALA A 19 -2.01 -18.42 14.25
CA ALA A 19 -1.58 -19.21 13.09
C ALA A 19 -0.71 -20.43 13.45
N GLN A 20 -0.14 -20.48 14.65
CA GLN A 20 0.79 -21.55 15.06
C GLN A 20 0.10 -22.84 15.55
N HIS A 21 -1.23 -22.89 15.68
CA HIS A 21 -1.93 -24.04 16.26
C HIS A 21 -2.62 -24.97 15.24
N HIS A 22 -2.55 -24.68 13.94
CA HIS A 22 -3.00 -25.62 12.92
C HIS A 22 -1.83 -26.46 12.41
N GLN A 23 -1.92 -27.76 12.65
CA GLN A 23 -0.98 -28.77 12.16
C GLN A 23 -0.76 -28.61 10.66
N HIS A 24 0.51 -28.51 10.26
CA HIS A 24 0.99 -28.50 8.90
C HIS A 24 0.44 -29.67 8.08
N GLN A 25 -0.68 -29.48 7.42
CA GLN A 25 -0.80 -29.97 6.07
C GLN A 25 -0.06 -28.93 5.21
N VAL A 26 1.00 -29.35 4.55
CA VAL A 26 1.68 -28.52 3.54
C VAL A 26 0.70 -28.41 2.38
N GLU A 27 -0.24 -27.45 2.49
CA GLU A 27 -1.00 -27.04 1.33
C GLU A 27 0.00 -26.41 0.36
N PRO A 28 -0.05 -26.81 -0.92
CA PRO A 28 0.83 -26.20 -1.91
C PRO A 28 0.52 -24.71 -1.96
N ASP A 29 1.57 -23.90 -1.79
CA ASP A 29 1.50 -22.44 -1.86
C ASP A 29 0.73 -22.02 -3.12
N PRO A 30 -0.38 -21.29 -3.02
CA PRO A 30 -1.18 -20.89 -4.18
C PRO A 30 -0.36 -20.09 -5.20
N HIS A 31 0.69 -19.39 -4.75
CA HIS A 31 1.59 -18.61 -5.60
C HIS A 31 2.31 -19.45 -6.66
N HIS A 32 2.57 -20.73 -6.40
CA HIS A 32 3.18 -21.63 -7.39
C HIS A 32 2.25 -21.98 -8.57
N ARG A 33 0.95 -21.85 -8.39
CA ARG A 33 -0.03 -22.22 -9.43
C ARG A 33 -0.50 -21.05 -10.25
N HIS A 34 -0.48 -19.84 -9.68
CA HIS A 34 -1.08 -18.64 -10.25
C HIS A 34 -0.14 -17.43 -10.03
N PRO A 35 0.80 -17.19 -10.95
CA PRO A 35 1.80 -16.14 -10.74
C PRO A 35 1.25 -14.72 -10.88
N LEU A 36 0.08 -14.55 -11.49
CA LEU A 36 -0.54 -13.25 -11.70
C LEU A 36 -1.64 -13.01 -10.66
N ARG A 37 -1.54 -11.90 -9.96
CA ARG A 37 -2.48 -11.45 -8.93
C ARG A 37 -3.06 -10.09 -9.34
N PHE A 38 -4.34 -9.91 -9.14
CA PHE A 38 -5.07 -8.67 -9.34
C PHE A 38 -5.79 -8.28 -8.06
N ALA A 39 -5.63 -7.03 -7.59
CA ALA A 39 -6.31 -6.55 -6.40
C ALA A 39 -7.08 -5.25 -6.65
N LEU A 40 -8.17 -5.07 -5.90
CA LEU A 40 -8.90 -3.81 -5.76
C LEU A 40 -8.88 -3.38 -4.31
N LEU A 41 -8.51 -2.13 -4.08
CA LEU A 41 -8.31 -1.57 -2.76
C LEU A 41 -9.15 -0.33 -2.54
N ILE A 42 -9.52 -0.11 -1.29
CA ILE A 42 -10.08 1.15 -0.79
C ILE A 42 -9.28 1.57 0.43
N GLY A 43 -9.00 2.86 0.54
CA GLY A 43 -8.14 3.34 1.61
C GLY A 43 -8.22 4.83 1.83
N HIS A 44 -7.25 5.33 2.59
CA HIS A 44 -7.08 6.76 2.87
C HIS A 44 -5.60 7.12 2.85
N GLY A 45 -5.29 8.18 2.12
CA GLY A 45 -4.03 8.91 2.26
C GLY A 45 -4.10 9.87 3.47
N MET A 46 -3.03 9.92 4.24
CA MET A 46 -2.86 10.87 5.34
C MET A 46 -1.93 11.99 4.89
N VAL A 47 -2.51 13.14 4.54
CA VAL A 47 -1.80 14.30 4.01
C VAL A 47 -1.67 15.36 5.11
N PRO A 48 -0.48 15.93 5.35
CA PRO A 48 -0.33 17.04 6.28
C PRO A 48 -1.13 18.27 5.82
N GLU A 49 -1.82 18.93 6.75
CA GLU A 49 -2.49 20.19 6.46
C GLU A 49 -1.50 21.32 6.20
N VAL A 50 -1.92 22.28 5.37
CA VAL A 50 -1.18 23.53 5.14
C VAL A 50 -1.03 24.28 6.47
N GLY A 51 0.23 24.62 6.83
CA GLY A 51 0.55 25.23 8.13
C GLY A 51 0.91 24.21 9.24
N GLY A 52 0.82 22.90 8.99
CA GLY A 52 1.45 21.86 9.82
C GLY A 52 0.73 21.52 11.14
N GLU A 53 -0.49 21.99 11.38
CA GLU A 53 -1.21 21.75 12.65
C GLU A 53 -2.11 20.51 12.65
N GLY A 54 -2.33 19.87 11.49
CA GLY A 54 -3.23 18.71 11.36
C GLY A 54 -2.83 17.69 10.30
N VAL A 55 -3.66 16.66 10.18
CA VAL A 55 -3.59 15.64 9.14
C VAL A 55 -4.97 15.52 8.51
N PHE A 56 -4.99 15.52 7.21
CA PHE A 56 -6.17 15.39 6.39
C PHE A 56 -6.23 13.98 5.80
N PHE A 57 -7.42 13.38 5.78
CA PHE A 57 -7.64 12.03 5.26
C PHE A 57 -8.30 12.10 3.89
N VAL A 58 -7.58 11.66 2.87
CA VAL A 58 -8.05 11.63 1.48
C VAL A 58 -8.49 10.21 1.13
N PRO A 59 -9.76 9.98 0.78
CA PRO A 59 -10.20 8.68 0.29
C PRO A 59 -9.48 8.29 -0.98
N THR A 60 -9.04 7.04 -1.06
CA THR A 60 -8.32 6.50 -2.23
C THR A 60 -8.96 5.20 -2.71
N TRP A 61 -8.92 5.00 -4.02
CA TRP A 61 -9.22 3.73 -4.66
C TRP A 61 -7.96 3.26 -5.38
N GLY A 62 -7.62 1.99 -5.17
CA GLY A 62 -6.44 1.37 -5.78
C GLY A 62 -6.78 0.16 -6.61
N MET A 63 -5.93 -0.07 -7.59
CA MET A 63 -5.90 -1.27 -8.41
C MET A 63 -4.44 -1.73 -8.54
N ASP A 64 -4.19 -2.98 -8.16
CA ASP A 64 -2.87 -3.56 -8.21
C ASP A 64 -2.83 -4.77 -9.13
N VAL A 65 -1.74 -4.91 -9.85
CA VAL A 65 -1.44 -6.08 -10.69
C VAL A 65 -0.03 -6.55 -10.35
N ASP A 66 0.07 -7.71 -9.73
CA ASP A 66 1.33 -8.27 -9.27
C ASP A 66 1.68 -9.54 -10.03
N TYR A 67 2.96 -9.70 -10.30
CA TYR A 67 3.52 -10.91 -10.89
C TYR A 67 4.55 -11.52 -9.94
N HIS A 68 4.28 -12.72 -9.44
CA HIS A 68 5.18 -13.47 -8.58
C HIS A 68 6.28 -14.13 -9.42
N LEU A 69 7.51 -13.66 -9.24
CA LEU A 69 8.70 -14.20 -9.93
C LEU A 69 9.13 -15.54 -9.33
N ASN A 70 9.01 -15.66 -8.03
CA ASN A 70 9.29 -16.86 -7.23
C ASN A 70 8.68 -16.71 -5.83
N ASP A 71 8.96 -17.64 -4.91
CA ASP A 71 8.41 -17.66 -3.54
C ASP A 71 8.74 -16.41 -2.70
N HIS A 72 9.75 -15.63 -3.08
CA HIS A 72 10.25 -14.50 -2.30
C HIS A 72 10.10 -13.16 -3.01
N TRP A 73 10.04 -13.13 -4.33
CA TRP A 73 10.06 -11.88 -5.09
C TRP A 73 8.86 -11.76 -6.01
N SER A 74 8.27 -10.59 -6.01
CA SER A 74 7.25 -10.18 -6.97
C SER A 74 7.49 -8.75 -7.48
N ILE A 75 6.91 -8.46 -8.63
CA ILE A 75 6.87 -7.12 -9.21
C ILE A 75 5.41 -6.73 -9.33
N GLY A 76 5.05 -5.54 -8.83
CA GLY A 76 3.70 -5.01 -8.88
C GLY A 76 3.62 -3.70 -9.63
N TRP A 77 2.54 -3.53 -10.38
CA TRP A 77 2.10 -2.25 -10.86
C TRP A 77 0.85 -1.84 -10.09
N HIS A 78 0.97 -0.74 -9.33
CA HIS A 78 -0.08 -0.22 -8.48
C HIS A 78 -0.56 1.13 -9.02
N SER A 79 -1.85 1.33 -9.08
CA SER A 79 -2.46 2.59 -9.53
C SER A 79 -3.52 3.03 -8.54
N ASP A 80 -3.34 4.21 -7.98
CA ASP A 80 -4.25 4.81 -7.00
C ASP A 80 -4.89 6.07 -7.59
N ILE A 81 -6.17 6.29 -7.26
CA ILE A 81 -6.89 7.52 -7.53
C ILE A 81 -7.32 8.12 -6.20
N GLU A 82 -6.89 9.35 -5.94
CA GLU A 82 -7.33 10.13 -4.78
C GLU A 82 -8.63 10.86 -5.13
N LEU A 83 -9.69 10.65 -4.35
CA LEU A 83 -11.06 11.05 -4.73
C LEU A 83 -11.44 12.47 -4.35
N GLU A 84 -10.58 13.19 -3.64
CA GLU A 84 -10.83 14.56 -3.21
C GLU A 84 -9.76 15.52 -3.70
N ASN A 85 -10.18 16.76 -3.98
CA ASN A 85 -9.26 17.85 -4.21
C ASN A 85 -8.80 18.38 -2.85
N TYR A 86 -7.53 18.59 -2.69
CA TYR A 86 -6.97 19.12 -1.43
C TYR A 86 -5.80 20.07 -1.68
N LEU A 87 -5.49 20.86 -0.66
CA LEU A 87 -4.40 21.82 -0.69
C LEU A 87 -3.18 21.25 0.01
N ILE A 88 -2.03 21.34 -0.62
CA ILE A 88 -0.74 21.05 -0.01
C ILE A 88 0.16 22.28 -0.03
N GLU A 89 1.10 22.35 0.89
CA GLU A 89 2.18 23.33 0.86
C GLU A 89 3.42 22.68 0.25
N ASN A 90 3.98 23.29 -0.80
CA ASN A 90 5.24 22.84 -1.38
C ASN A 90 6.45 23.36 -0.58
N ASP A 91 7.66 22.93 -0.94
CA ASP A 91 8.90 23.33 -0.27
C ASP A 91 9.19 24.84 -0.35
N LEU A 92 8.58 25.54 -1.29
CA LEU A 92 8.67 27.00 -1.45
C LEU A 92 7.61 27.76 -0.61
N ARG A 93 6.82 27.03 0.22
CA ARG A 93 5.67 27.52 0.99
C ARG A 93 4.55 28.10 0.14
N GLU A 94 4.42 27.60 -1.09
CA GLU A 94 3.29 27.91 -1.96
C GLU A 94 2.19 26.86 -1.76
N THR A 95 0.95 27.31 -1.67
CA THR A 95 -0.22 26.43 -1.60
C THR A 95 -0.59 25.97 -3.00
N ILE A 96 -0.62 24.65 -3.21
CA ILE A 96 -0.99 24.02 -4.47
C ILE A 96 -2.29 23.23 -4.26
N GLU A 97 -3.26 23.43 -5.14
CA GLU A 97 -4.46 22.59 -5.20
C GLU A 97 -4.20 21.37 -6.06
N LEU A 98 -4.39 20.18 -5.47
CA LEU A 98 -4.34 18.90 -6.18
C LEU A 98 -5.75 18.50 -6.58
N GLN A 99 -5.97 18.29 -7.87
CA GLN A 99 -7.26 17.90 -8.43
C GLN A 99 -7.23 16.42 -8.80
N THR A 100 -7.87 15.58 -7.99
CA THR A 100 -8.03 14.12 -8.22
C THR A 100 -6.73 13.48 -8.76
N PRO A 101 -5.64 13.52 -8.00
CA PRO A 101 -4.36 13.04 -8.50
C PRO A 101 -4.41 11.54 -8.79
N MET A 102 -3.90 11.18 -9.96
CA MET A 102 -3.65 9.78 -10.33
C MET A 102 -2.21 9.42 -10.03
N VAL A 103 -2.05 8.31 -9.40
CA VAL A 103 -0.76 7.77 -8.99
C VAL A 103 -0.51 6.45 -9.68
N SER A 104 0.71 6.23 -10.12
CA SER A 104 1.16 4.95 -10.66
C SER A 104 2.52 4.60 -10.06
N THR A 105 2.65 3.38 -9.55
CA THR A 105 3.87 2.90 -8.90
C THR A 105 4.27 1.57 -9.51
N LEU A 106 5.56 1.37 -9.69
CA LEU A 106 6.13 0.09 -10.06
C LEU A 106 6.98 -0.40 -8.89
N ASP A 107 6.44 -1.36 -8.14
CA ASP A 107 7.05 -1.85 -6.91
C ASP A 107 7.73 -3.20 -7.10
N ILE A 108 8.83 -3.40 -6.36
CA ILE A 108 9.45 -4.70 -6.16
C ILE A 108 9.13 -5.11 -4.73
N PHE A 109 8.58 -6.31 -4.57
CA PHE A 109 8.22 -6.87 -3.26
C PHE A 109 9.14 -8.01 -2.88
N TYR A 110 9.45 -8.05 -1.60
CA TYR A 110 10.14 -9.16 -0.96
C TYR A 110 9.26 -9.77 0.13
N ARG A 111 9.04 -11.07 0.09
CA ARG A 111 8.26 -11.83 1.08
C ARG A 111 9.05 -12.02 2.36
N LEU A 112 8.66 -11.28 3.41
CA LEU A 112 9.27 -11.39 4.75
C LEU A 112 8.79 -12.60 5.52
N SER A 113 7.52 -12.94 5.35
CA SER A 113 6.89 -14.10 5.98
C SER A 113 5.79 -14.64 5.09
N HIS A 114 5.12 -15.70 5.52
CA HIS A 114 4.06 -16.34 4.76
C HIS A 114 2.95 -15.36 4.29
N ASN A 115 2.66 -14.33 5.08
CA ASN A 115 1.55 -13.40 4.85
C ASN A 115 1.98 -11.94 4.78
N VAL A 116 3.28 -11.63 4.66
CA VAL A 116 3.77 -10.24 4.70
C VAL A 116 4.79 -10.00 3.63
N LEU A 117 4.51 -9.02 2.79
CA LEU A 117 5.41 -8.49 1.77
C LEU A 117 5.96 -7.11 2.20
N LEU A 118 7.20 -6.85 1.85
CA LEU A 118 7.83 -5.54 1.93
C LEU A 118 8.05 -5.04 0.51
N GLY A 119 7.46 -3.89 0.16
CA GLY A 119 7.53 -3.28 -1.16
C GLY A 119 8.34 -2.01 -1.19
N VAL A 120 9.01 -1.78 -2.32
CA VAL A 120 9.68 -0.51 -2.62
C VAL A 120 9.67 -0.26 -4.12
N GLY A 121 9.43 0.99 -4.53
CA GLY A 121 9.45 1.36 -5.93
C GLY A 121 9.29 2.85 -6.21
N PRO A 122 9.58 3.28 -7.45
CA PRO A 122 9.29 4.62 -7.90
C PRO A 122 7.78 4.83 -8.06
N ARG A 123 7.27 5.91 -7.50
CA ARG A 123 5.90 6.40 -7.65
C ARG A 123 5.90 7.60 -8.61
N LEU A 124 5.04 7.54 -9.60
CA LEU A 124 4.76 8.64 -10.52
C LEU A 124 3.39 9.24 -10.18
N THR A 125 3.36 10.53 -9.96
CA THR A 125 2.11 11.27 -9.76
C THR A 125 1.96 12.29 -10.87
N VAL A 126 0.78 12.34 -11.47
CA VAL A 126 0.43 13.37 -12.45
C VAL A 126 -0.47 14.39 -11.76
N GLU A 127 0.05 15.60 -11.58
CA GLU A 127 -0.63 16.70 -10.91
C GLU A 127 -0.59 17.93 -11.80
N ASN A 128 -1.77 18.51 -12.10
CA ASN A 128 -1.88 19.74 -12.91
C ASN A 128 -1.10 19.70 -14.24
N GLY A 129 -0.96 18.49 -14.83
CA GLY A 129 -0.19 18.29 -16.07
C GLY A 129 1.32 18.17 -15.88
N GLU A 130 1.83 18.25 -14.65
CA GLU A 130 3.21 18.00 -14.30
C GLU A 130 3.37 16.58 -13.75
N MET A 131 4.49 15.94 -14.10
CA MET A 131 4.84 14.61 -13.58
C MET A 131 5.84 14.76 -12.44
N LYS A 132 5.50 14.24 -11.28
CA LYS A 132 6.40 14.17 -10.12
C LYS A 132 6.77 12.72 -9.83
N THR A 133 8.02 12.53 -9.44
CA THR A 133 8.53 11.21 -9.05
C THR A 133 8.83 11.22 -7.55
N LEU A 134 8.28 10.21 -6.87
CA LEU A 134 8.49 9.95 -5.44
C LEU A 134 9.05 8.54 -5.28
N MET A 135 9.44 8.20 -4.05
CA MET A 135 9.74 6.81 -3.67
C MET A 135 8.64 6.31 -2.76
N ARG A 136 8.08 5.16 -3.10
CA ARG A 136 7.15 4.43 -2.25
C ARG A 136 7.91 3.32 -1.52
N MET A 137 7.58 3.11 -0.26
CA MET A 137 7.92 1.90 0.48
C MET A 137 6.75 1.49 1.35
N GLY A 138 6.57 0.21 1.58
CA GLY A 138 5.45 -0.22 2.39
C GLY A 138 5.41 -1.69 2.72
N ILE A 139 4.36 -2.03 3.43
CA ILE A 139 4.06 -3.38 3.87
C ILE A 139 2.69 -3.74 3.33
N GLU A 140 2.60 -4.93 2.75
CA GLU A 140 1.37 -5.53 2.28
C GLU A 140 1.14 -6.86 2.97
N GLY A 141 -0.11 -7.10 3.37
CA GLY A 141 -0.55 -8.36 3.94
C GLY A 141 -1.24 -9.21 2.88
N GLU A 142 -0.96 -10.51 2.88
CA GLU A 142 -1.69 -11.51 2.10
C GLU A 142 -2.41 -12.43 3.09
N VAL A 143 -3.73 -12.24 3.25
CA VAL A 143 -4.55 -13.02 4.18
C VAL A 143 -5.49 -13.91 3.38
N PRO A 144 -5.16 -15.20 3.21
CA PRO A 144 -5.95 -16.11 2.39
C PRO A 144 -7.39 -16.22 2.86
N MET A 145 -8.33 -16.12 1.92
CA MET A 145 -9.76 -16.44 2.11
C MET A 145 -10.07 -17.85 1.57
N ASN A 146 -9.46 -18.20 0.45
CA ASN A 146 -9.50 -19.51 -0.18
C ASN A 146 -8.34 -19.64 -1.19
N ASP A 147 -8.34 -20.68 -2.03
CA ASP A 147 -7.25 -20.99 -2.98
C ASP A 147 -6.94 -19.88 -4.00
N ARG A 148 -7.84 -18.92 -4.20
CA ARG A 148 -7.69 -17.87 -5.23
C ARG A 148 -7.97 -16.47 -4.73
N TRP A 149 -8.56 -16.31 -3.55
CA TRP A 149 -8.95 -15.01 -3.02
C TRP A 149 -8.25 -14.75 -1.69
N GLU A 150 -7.84 -13.51 -1.50
CA GLU A 150 -7.25 -13.05 -0.25
C GLU A 150 -7.68 -11.62 0.11
N TRP A 151 -7.61 -11.29 1.38
CA TRP A 151 -7.61 -9.92 1.86
C TRP A 151 -6.20 -9.37 1.80
N THR A 152 -6.08 -8.11 1.35
CA THR A 152 -4.80 -7.43 1.22
C THR A 152 -4.82 -6.09 1.97
N PRO A 153 -4.54 -6.08 3.29
CA PRO A 153 -4.29 -4.86 4.03
C PRO A 153 -2.92 -4.29 3.64
N THR A 154 -2.86 -2.99 3.38
CA THR A 154 -1.63 -2.30 2.95
C THR A 154 -1.35 -1.07 3.79
N LEU A 155 -0.07 -0.77 3.99
CA LEU A 155 0.41 0.47 4.58
C LEU A 155 1.62 0.96 3.77
N TYR A 156 1.47 2.07 3.08
CA TYR A 156 2.52 2.68 2.28
C TYR A 156 2.97 4.02 2.84
N LEU A 157 4.23 4.32 2.62
CA LEU A 157 4.87 5.61 2.84
C LEU A 157 5.39 6.11 1.50
N ASP A 158 4.87 7.24 1.06
CA ASP A 158 5.31 7.94 -0.12
C ASP A 158 6.18 9.12 0.30
N GLN A 159 7.44 9.11 -0.13
CA GLN A 159 8.41 10.13 0.21
C GLN A 159 8.80 10.95 -1.01
N SER A 160 8.51 12.23 -0.99
CA SER A 160 9.06 13.21 -1.92
C SER A 160 10.50 13.58 -1.52
N ILE A 161 11.34 13.91 -2.51
CA ILE A 161 12.70 14.40 -2.27
C ILE A 161 12.83 15.75 -2.99
N PRO A 162 12.74 16.88 -2.30
CA PRO A 162 12.34 17.14 -0.92
C PRO A 162 10.81 17.17 -0.75
N GLY A 163 10.29 16.93 0.44
CA GLY A 163 8.86 17.06 0.73
C GLY A 163 8.39 16.30 1.96
N HIS A 164 7.12 16.45 2.27
CA HIS A 164 6.50 15.80 3.41
C HIS A 164 6.11 14.35 3.08
N PRO A 165 6.37 13.39 4.00
CA PRO A 165 5.94 12.01 3.82
C PRO A 165 4.41 11.91 3.87
N VAL A 166 3.83 11.15 2.95
CA VAL A 166 2.41 10.82 2.92
C VAL A 166 2.25 9.34 3.25
N TRP A 167 1.45 9.06 4.26
CA TRP A 167 1.09 7.70 4.61
C TRP A 167 -0.23 7.33 3.95
N THR A 168 -0.30 6.15 3.36
CA THR A 168 -1.54 5.59 2.81
C THR A 168 -1.79 4.24 3.46
N PHE A 169 -2.99 4.05 3.98
CA PHE A 169 -3.45 2.73 4.41
C PHE A 169 -4.67 2.32 3.60
N ALA A 170 -4.71 1.08 3.19
CA ALA A 170 -5.84 0.55 2.45
C ALA A 170 -6.11 -0.91 2.83
N VAL A 171 -7.29 -1.38 2.46
CA VAL A 171 -7.64 -2.78 2.50
C VAL A 171 -8.30 -3.14 1.17
N GLY A 172 -7.97 -4.30 0.66
CA GLY A 172 -8.48 -4.76 -0.62
C GLY A 172 -8.82 -6.23 -0.62
N VAL A 173 -9.28 -6.65 -1.78
CA VAL A 173 -9.48 -8.06 -2.12
C VAL A 173 -8.69 -8.36 -3.37
N ALA A 174 -7.88 -9.39 -3.31
CA ALA A 174 -7.09 -9.85 -4.43
C ALA A 174 -7.54 -11.22 -4.94
N HIS A 175 -7.31 -11.44 -6.21
CA HIS A 175 -7.61 -12.67 -6.91
C HIS A 175 -6.40 -13.15 -7.73
N TYR A 176 -6.06 -14.42 -7.59
CA TYR A 176 -5.04 -15.10 -8.40
C TYR A 176 -5.64 -15.65 -9.70
N LEU A 177 -5.01 -15.31 -10.83
CA LEU A 177 -5.43 -15.64 -12.19
C LEU A 177 -4.68 -16.86 -12.76
#